data_57f658b89200e19c22abb76a70086491
#
_entry.id   57f658b89200e19c22abb76a70086491
#
_cell.length_a   1.000
_cell.length_b   1.000
_cell.length_c   1.000
_cell.angle_alpha   90.00
_cell.angle_beta   90.00
_cell.angle_gamma   90.00
#
_symmetry.space_group_name_H-M   'P 1'
#
loop_
_entity.id
_entity.type
_entity.pdbx_description
1 polymer ?
#
loop_
_entity_poly.entity_id
_entity_poly.type
_entity_poly.pdbx_seq_one_letter_code
_entity_poly.pdbx_strand_id
1 'polypeptide(L)' 'MANAAATAEAAIQTAMERLEWTLLGTECLVLGFGRIGKLLSCRLQGLGAHVTAAARKPGDLAWIRAYGYSAEETG' A
#
# COMPACT_ATOMS: atom_id res chain seq x y z
N MET A 1 4.13 -21.31 -4.94
CA MET A 1 3.46 -20.25 -4.17
C MET A 1 4.17 -18.93 -4.39
N ALA A 2 3.43 -17.91 -4.81
CA ALA A 2 4.02 -16.61 -5.03
C ALA A 2 4.43 -15.98 -3.71
N ASN A 3 5.59 -15.32 -3.65
CA ASN A 3 5.99 -14.57 -2.47
C ASN A 3 5.30 -13.19 -2.44
N ALA A 4 5.37 -12.50 -1.31
CA ALA A 4 4.70 -11.22 -1.12
C ALA A 4 5.18 -10.14 -2.10
N ALA A 5 6.48 -10.14 -2.43
CA ALA A 5 7.04 -9.17 -3.37
C ALA A 5 6.49 -9.37 -4.78
N ALA A 6 6.40 -10.62 -5.25
CA ALA A 6 5.84 -10.92 -6.57
C ALA A 6 4.37 -10.52 -6.65
N THR A 7 3.60 -10.72 -5.57
CA THR A 7 2.20 -10.33 -5.53
C THR A 7 2.05 -8.81 -5.58
N ALA A 8 2.88 -8.06 -4.87
CA ALA A 8 2.85 -6.61 -4.86
C ALA A 8 3.22 -6.04 -6.25
N GLU A 9 4.22 -6.58 -6.90
CA GLU A 9 4.62 -6.14 -8.24
C GLU A 9 3.49 -6.38 -9.25
N ALA A 10 2.82 -7.53 -9.18
CA ALA A 10 1.69 -7.83 -10.06
C ALA A 10 0.54 -6.85 -9.84
N ALA A 11 0.25 -6.50 -8.60
CA ALA A 11 -0.80 -5.55 -8.28
C ALA A 11 -0.49 -4.15 -8.84
N ILE A 12 0.74 -3.70 -8.72
CA ILE A 12 1.18 -2.40 -9.25
C ILE A 12 1.10 -2.39 -10.77
N GLN A 13 1.59 -3.43 -11.41
CA GLN A 13 1.53 -3.54 -12.87
C GLN A 13 0.09 -3.45 -13.37
N THR A 14 -0.82 -4.16 -12.74
CA THR A 14 -2.23 -4.13 -13.09
C THR A 14 -2.81 -2.73 -12.92
N ALA A 15 -2.49 -2.06 -11.82
CA ALA A 15 -2.98 -0.71 -11.57
C ALA A 15 -2.48 0.27 -12.63
N MET A 16 -1.22 0.20 -13.01
CA MET A 16 -0.65 1.09 -14.03
C MET A 16 -1.28 0.87 -15.41
N GLU A 17 -1.50 -0.39 -15.78
CA GLU A 17 -2.16 -0.72 -17.04
C GLU A 17 -3.57 -0.15 -17.12
N ARG A 18 -4.31 -0.21 -16.03
CA ARG A 18 -5.70 0.26 -15.98
C ARG A 18 -5.82 1.77 -15.93
N LEU A 19 -4.89 2.44 -15.27
CA LEU A 19 -4.98 3.88 -15.06
C LEU A 19 -4.41 4.71 -16.20
N GLU A 20 -3.69 4.10 -17.13
CA GLU A 20 -3.03 4.77 -18.25
C GLU A 20 -2.03 5.86 -17.82
N TRP A 21 -1.86 6.08 -16.51
CA TRP A 21 -1.07 7.15 -15.94
C TRP A 21 -0.14 6.62 -14.87
N THR A 22 0.83 7.40 -14.52
CA THR A 22 1.63 7.11 -13.34
C THR A 22 0.75 7.24 -12.10
N LEU A 23 1.15 6.61 -11.01
CA LEU A 23 0.43 6.73 -9.75
C LEU A 23 0.79 8.00 -8.98
N LEU A 24 1.52 8.91 -9.61
CA LEU A 24 1.92 10.17 -9.00
C LEU A 24 0.69 10.99 -8.58
N GLY A 25 0.62 11.35 -7.31
CA GLY A 25 -0.49 12.10 -6.76
C GLY A 25 -1.80 11.33 -6.59
N THR A 26 -1.83 10.07 -6.98
CA THR A 26 -3.02 9.23 -6.82
C THR A 26 -3.16 8.82 -5.35
N GLU A 27 -4.38 8.88 -4.83
CA GLU A 27 -4.65 8.38 -3.49
C GLU A 27 -4.95 6.89 -3.54
N CYS A 28 -4.23 6.13 -2.73
CA CYS A 28 -4.36 4.68 -2.68
C CYS A 28 -4.69 4.23 -1.26
N LEU A 29 -5.68 3.36 -1.14
CA LEU A 29 -6.03 2.74 0.13
C LEU A 29 -5.57 1.29 0.12
N VAL A 30 -4.74 0.93 1.09
CA VAL A 30 -4.27 -0.44 1.27
C VAL A 30 -5.00 -1.04 2.46
N LEU A 31 -5.79 -2.07 2.22
CA LEU A 31 -6.54 -2.74 3.27
C LEU A 31 -5.66 -3.81 3.93
N GLY A 32 -5.38 -3.62 5.20
CA GLY A 32 -4.50 -4.49 5.96
C GLY A 32 -3.04 -4.05 5.86
N PHE A 33 -2.27 -4.33 6.88
CA PHE A 33 -0.85 -3.97 6.91
C PHE A 33 0.00 -5.18 7.30
N GLY A 34 -0.29 -6.30 6.66
CA GLY A 34 0.53 -7.48 6.75
C GLY A 34 1.69 -7.40 5.79
N ARG A 35 2.24 -8.54 5.48
CA ARG A 35 3.43 -8.67 4.65
C ARG A 35 3.25 -8.08 3.25
N ILE A 36 2.15 -8.43 2.59
CA ILE A 36 1.84 -7.92 1.24
C ILE A 36 1.49 -6.44 1.30
N GLY A 37 0.69 -6.03 2.29
CA GLY A 37 0.30 -4.64 2.45
C GLY A 37 1.49 -3.71 2.66
N LYS A 38 2.47 -4.12 3.44
CA LYS A 38 3.70 -3.36 3.64
C LYS A 38 4.49 -3.16 2.36
N LEU A 39 4.67 -4.22 1.59
CA LEU A 39 5.38 -4.17 0.32
C LEU A 39 4.64 -3.32 -0.70
N LEU A 40 3.34 -3.51 -0.80
CA LEU A 40 2.49 -2.76 -1.72
C LEU A 40 2.51 -1.27 -1.40
N SER A 41 2.38 -0.91 -0.12
CA SER A 41 2.42 0.48 0.33
C SER A 41 3.76 1.14 -0.02
N CYS A 42 4.85 0.44 0.20
CA CYS A 42 6.19 0.93 -0.13
C CYS A 42 6.34 1.18 -1.64
N ARG A 43 5.89 0.25 -2.47
CA ARG A 43 5.96 0.38 -3.92
C ARG A 43 5.11 1.53 -4.43
N LEU A 44 3.87 1.64 -3.94
CA LEU A 44 2.97 2.72 -4.33
C LEU A 44 3.54 4.08 -3.95
N GLN A 45 4.08 4.22 -2.74
CA GLN A 45 4.70 5.46 -2.31
C GLN A 45 5.92 5.80 -3.17
N GLY A 46 6.71 4.80 -3.53
CA GLY A 46 7.86 4.98 -4.43
C GLY A 46 7.47 5.47 -5.81
N LEU A 47 6.24 5.22 -6.25
CA LEU A 47 5.69 5.71 -7.51
C LEU A 47 5.00 7.07 -7.36
N GLY A 48 5.05 7.66 -6.18
CA GLY A 48 4.47 8.98 -5.93
C GLY A 48 3.02 8.99 -5.52
N ALA A 49 2.43 7.84 -5.21
CA ALA A 49 1.08 7.78 -4.71
C ALA A 49 1.01 8.22 -3.25
N HIS A 50 -0.12 8.76 -2.84
CA HIS A 50 -0.41 9.06 -1.46
C HIS A 50 -1.09 7.83 -0.83
N VAL A 51 -0.38 7.17 0.06
CA VAL A 51 -0.84 5.89 0.62
C VAL A 51 -1.54 6.09 1.95
N THR A 52 -2.74 5.52 2.07
CA THR A 52 -3.43 5.34 3.34
C THR A 52 -3.53 3.84 3.57
N ALA A 53 -3.06 3.36 4.69
CA ALA A 53 -3.16 1.95 5.04
C ALA A 53 -4.15 1.78 6.19
N ALA A 54 -4.98 0.77 6.10
CA ALA A 54 -5.99 0.47 7.10
C ALA A 54 -5.62 -0.79 7.86
N ALA A 55 -5.78 -0.76 9.18
CA ALA A 55 -5.50 -1.91 10.04
C ALA A 55 -6.35 -1.86 11.29
N ARG A 56 -6.45 -2.99 12.00
CA ARG A 56 -7.22 -3.07 13.25
C ARG A 56 -6.32 -2.97 14.47
N LYS A 57 -5.13 -3.52 14.41
CA LYS A 57 -4.25 -3.62 15.58
C LYS A 57 -3.53 -2.30 15.83
N PRO A 58 -3.50 -1.83 17.09
CA PRO A 58 -2.77 -0.59 17.42
C PRO A 58 -1.29 -0.63 17.01
N GLY A 59 -0.65 -1.79 17.11
CA GLY A 59 0.74 -1.95 16.69
C GLY A 59 0.92 -1.72 15.19
N ASP A 60 0.00 -2.22 14.38
CA ASP A 60 0.03 -2.01 12.93
C ASP A 60 -0.21 -0.55 12.58
N LEU A 61 -1.14 0.10 13.27
CA LEU A 61 -1.40 1.52 13.05
C LEU A 61 -0.17 2.36 13.38
N ALA A 62 0.55 2.02 14.44
CA ALA A 62 1.78 2.69 14.80
C ALA A 62 2.87 2.50 13.72
N TRP A 63 3.00 1.30 13.18
CA TRP A 63 3.92 1.03 12.08
C TRP A 63 3.58 1.83 10.82
N ILE A 64 2.29 1.88 10.47
CA ILE A 64 1.82 2.65 9.31
C ILE A 64 2.26 4.11 9.43
N ARG A 65 2.04 4.71 10.60
CA ARG A 65 2.44 6.10 10.84
C ARG A 65 3.96 6.28 10.82
N ALA A 66 4.69 5.31 11.35
CA ALA A 66 6.16 5.35 11.37
C ALA A 66 6.76 5.33 9.98
N TYR A 67 6.10 4.67 9.02
CA TYR A 67 6.52 4.67 7.62
C TYR A 67 6.12 5.93 6.86
N GLY A 68 5.36 6.82 7.47
CA GLY A 68 4.93 8.05 6.82
C GLY A 68 3.63 7.93 6.03
N TYR A 69 2.92 6.83 6.14
CA TYR A 69 1.61 6.66 5.50
C TYR A 69 0.51 7.20 6.41
N SER A 70 -0.62 7.55 5.82
CA SER A 70 -1.81 7.83 6.59
C SER A 70 -2.39 6.52 7.13
N ALA A 71 -2.83 6.54 8.37
CA ALA A 71 -3.37 5.35 9.02
C ALA A 71 -4.88 5.50 9.24
N GLU A 72 -5.61 4.41 8.97
CA GLU A 72 -7.04 4.35 9.20
C GLU A 72 -7.37 3.08 9.98
N GLU A 73 -8.15 3.22 11.03
CA GLU A 73 -8.55 2.08 11.84
C GLU A 73 -9.78 1.42 11.25
N THR A 74 -9.68 0.10 11.05
CA THR A 74 -10.83 -0.72 10.65
C THR A 74 -11.38 -1.40 11.88
N GLY A 75 -12.61 -1.08 12.20
CA GLY A 75 -13.24 -1.53 13.45
C GLY A 75 -13.64 -2.98 13.50
#